data_63af89e52e0b2eba87909360e92fdd2e
#
_entry.id   63af89e52e0b2eba87909360e92fdd2e
#
_cell.length_a   1.000
_cell.length_b   1.000
_cell.length_c   1.000
_cell.angle_alpha   90.00
_cell.angle_beta   90.00
_cell.angle_gamma   90.00
#
_symmetry.space_group_name_H-M   'P 1'
#
loop_
_entity.id
_entity.type
_entity.pdbx_description
1 polymer ?
#
loop_
_entity_poly.entity_id
_entity_poly.type
_entity_poly.pdbx_seq_one_letter_code
_entity_poly.pdbx_strand_id
1 'polypeptide(L)'
;MAIEQEKFEQLIKEFTLDTDQLKTVADSFRKEMVSGLAREEGASMAMLNSYIGMPKGDEIGDFLALDFGGTNLRVLNIHLTGDCKAEVIKKVARPLVTEEYNLINKDAKADDTFDFIADMVAEAVEGVEDKKFYLGHTFSFPSIQENIYNARLINWTKEFAIPGVEGEVVNDLLKAALERKGVKNVEPNSVINDTVAVLLAAAYQYPDTRIGVIYATGYNACYFESNHKDGAAPSIVNMECGNFDKLALSSCDEELNAKSERPANQHLEKMISGRYMGELLTIAAARLSGKEIADDFTAIDISDMLADDENSTKTLAFMKAKMGFECPECAQKLRELAKAISVRSARLAAAAMVGPIWHIAGDNPIEAQHIAVDGSVFQFMPGVQDTIKAALAELLGAEDAAKISPVLVTGGSGTGAAIAACVASK
;
A
#
# COMPACT_ATOMS: atom_id res chain seq x y z
N MET A 1 -11.36 34.57 -16.55
CA MET A 1 -11.33 34.76 -15.08
C MET A 1 -9.86 34.80 -14.72
N ALA A 2 -9.34 35.86 -14.13
CA ALA A 2 -7.95 35.89 -13.71
C ALA A 2 -7.85 35.15 -12.37
N ILE A 3 -6.98 34.18 -12.31
CA ILE A 3 -6.61 33.55 -11.04
C ILE A 3 -5.82 34.58 -10.24
N GLU A 4 -6.25 34.85 -8.99
CA GLU A 4 -5.53 35.76 -8.09
C GLU A 4 -4.15 35.17 -7.77
N GLN A 5 -3.09 35.87 -8.15
CA GLN A 5 -1.71 35.41 -8.00
C GLN A 5 -1.37 35.10 -6.56
N GLU A 6 -1.81 35.95 -5.62
CA GLU A 6 -1.54 35.78 -4.18
C GLU A 6 -2.14 34.47 -3.63
N LYS A 7 -3.39 34.11 -4.02
CA LYS A 7 -4.01 32.87 -3.62
C LYS A 7 -3.27 31.64 -4.18
N PHE A 8 -2.81 31.76 -5.42
CA PHE A 8 -2.03 30.68 -6.03
C PHE A 8 -0.71 30.44 -5.30
N GLU A 9 0.03 31.51 -5.01
CA GLU A 9 1.30 31.43 -4.26
C GLU A 9 1.10 30.86 -2.85
N GLN A 10 0.00 31.25 -2.20
CA GLN A 10 -0.36 30.69 -0.88
C GLN A 10 -0.62 29.19 -0.95
N LEU A 11 -1.39 28.71 -1.93
CA LEU A 11 -1.65 27.28 -2.11
C LEU A 11 -0.38 26.50 -2.43
N ILE A 12 0.49 27.00 -3.30
CA ILE A 12 1.79 26.37 -3.59
C ILE A 12 2.62 26.25 -2.31
N LYS A 13 2.66 27.31 -1.49
CA LYS A 13 3.36 27.28 -0.21
C LYS A 13 2.81 26.23 0.75
N GLU A 14 1.48 26.07 0.81
CA GLU A 14 0.83 25.07 1.65
C GLU A 14 1.19 23.60 1.23
N PHE A 15 1.47 23.38 -0.05
CA PHE A 15 1.92 22.08 -0.56
C PHE A 15 3.44 21.94 -0.64
N THR A 16 4.20 22.90 -0.15
CA THR A 16 5.68 22.84 -0.17
C THR A 16 6.19 22.52 1.23
N LEU A 17 7.06 21.52 1.31
CA LEU A 17 7.79 21.16 2.51
C LEU A 17 9.29 21.52 2.32
N ASP A 18 9.89 22.24 3.25
CA ASP A 18 11.34 22.41 3.30
C ASP A 18 12.05 21.19 3.94
N THR A 19 13.37 21.19 3.90
CA THR A 19 14.18 20.08 4.42
C THR A 19 14.03 19.90 5.93
N ASP A 20 13.88 20.98 6.70
CA ASP A 20 13.78 20.91 8.16
C ASP A 20 12.40 20.38 8.57
N GLN A 21 11.36 20.78 7.88
CA GLN A 21 10.02 20.21 8.04
C GLN A 21 10.02 18.71 7.71
N LEU A 22 10.68 18.32 6.63
CA LEU A 22 10.77 16.92 6.21
C LEU A 22 11.56 16.06 7.23
N LYS A 23 12.66 16.58 7.78
CA LYS A 23 13.40 15.93 8.87
C LYS A 23 12.54 15.77 10.12
N THR A 24 11.76 16.78 10.46
CA THR A 24 10.83 16.71 11.59
C THR A 24 9.80 15.61 11.40
N VAL A 25 9.28 15.44 10.19
CA VAL A 25 8.35 14.34 9.87
C VAL A 25 9.04 12.99 10.05
N ALA A 26 10.22 12.78 9.46
CA ALA A 26 10.95 11.51 9.56
C ALA A 26 11.32 11.15 11.03
N ASP A 27 11.75 12.12 11.81
CA ASP A 27 12.05 11.96 13.23
C ASP A 27 10.79 11.62 14.05
N SER A 28 9.68 12.30 13.78
CA SER A 28 8.40 12.03 14.43
C SER A 28 7.87 10.66 14.05
N PHE A 29 8.04 10.26 12.79
CA PHE A 29 7.65 8.92 12.31
C PHE A 29 8.44 7.83 13.05
N ARG A 30 9.76 7.96 13.17
CA ARG A 30 10.59 7.03 13.95
C ARG A 30 10.15 6.94 15.42
N LYS A 31 9.85 8.08 16.05
CA LYS A 31 9.36 8.11 17.44
C LYS A 31 8.02 7.41 17.58
N GLU A 32 7.13 7.64 16.64
CA GLU A 32 5.80 7.02 16.62
C GLU A 32 5.86 5.51 16.38
N MET A 33 6.84 5.01 15.61
CA MET A 33 7.12 3.57 15.52
C MET A 33 7.46 2.97 16.89
N VAL A 34 8.29 3.65 17.68
CA VAL A 34 8.66 3.19 19.03
C VAL A 34 7.46 3.20 19.96
N SER A 35 6.64 4.26 19.95
CA SER A 35 5.40 4.35 20.72
C SER A 35 4.39 3.26 20.34
N GLY A 36 4.21 3.00 19.04
CA GLY A 36 3.33 1.94 18.54
C GLY A 36 3.80 0.53 18.92
N LEU A 37 5.10 0.25 18.83
CA LEU A 37 5.69 -1.02 19.29
C LEU A 37 5.52 -1.22 20.80
N ALA A 38 5.60 -0.15 21.57
CA ALA A 38 5.36 -0.17 23.02
C ALA A 38 3.87 -0.19 23.40
N ARG A 39 2.97 -0.08 22.41
CA ARG A 39 1.52 0.00 22.59
C ARG A 39 1.12 1.14 23.53
N GLU A 40 1.81 2.29 23.41
CA GLU A 40 1.51 3.47 24.21
C GLU A 40 0.14 4.03 23.82
N GLU A 41 -0.58 4.55 24.84
CA GLU A 41 -1.88 5.20 24.60
C GLU A 41 -1.71 6.41 23.70
N GLY A 42 -2.51 6.53 22.64
CA GLY A 42 -2.45 7.61 21.67
C GLY A 42 -1.41 7.43 20.56
N ALA A 43 -0.72 6.28 20.50
CA ALA A 43 0.10 5.94 19.33
C ALA A 43 -0.79 5.82 18.08
N SER A 44 -0.42 6.53 17.01
CA SER A 44 -1.22 6.57 15.78
C SER A 44 -0.95 5.37 14.87
N MET A 45 0.24 4.75 14.95
CA MET A 45 0.61 3.60 14.16
C MET A 45 0.42 2.30 14.95
N ALA A 46 -0.27 1.32 14.37
CA ALA A 46 -0.66 0.09 15.07
C ALA A 46 0.50 -0.90 15.28
N MET A 47 1.53 -0.87 14.44
CA MET A 47 2.75 -1.70 14.53
C MET A 47 2.45 -3.18 14.77
N LEU A 48 1.73 -3.79 13.84
CA LEU A 48 1.19 -5.14 13.97
C LEU A 48 2.24 -6.20 13.63
N ASN A 49 2.47 -7.15 14.54
CA ASN A 49 3.32 -8.30 14.26
C ASN A 49 2.67 -9.20 13.22
N SER A 50 3.41 -9.55 12.17
CA SER A 50 2.94 -10.48 11.11
C SER A 50 3.33 -11.94 11.38
N TYR A 51 4.04 -12.21 12.46
CA TYR A 51 4.47 -13.55 12.89
C TYR A 51 5.22 -14.35 11.81
N ILE A 52 5.90 -13.66 10.92
CA ILE A 52 6.70 -14.24 9.85
C ILE A 52 8.08 -13.57 9.78
N GLY A 53 9.11 -14.39 9.66
CA GLY A 53 10.49 -13.94 9.44
C GLY A 53 10.80 -13.70 7.96
N MET A 54 12.04 -13.31 7.71
CA MET A 54 12.54 -13.10 6.35
C MET A 54 12.82 -14.43 5.64
N PRO A 55 12.59 -14.51 4.32
CA PRO A 55 13.01 -15.64 3.51
C PRO A 55 14.55 -15.69 3.44
N LYS A 56 15.09 -16.87 3.18
CA LYS A 56 16.54 -17.11 3.04
C LYS A 56 17.02 -17.08 1.59
N GLY A 57 16.09 -17.13 0.63
CA GLY A 57 16.38 -17.24 -0.80
C GLY A 57 16.59 -18.67 -1.30
N ASP A 58 16.61 -19.65 -0.37
CA ASP A 58 16.73 -21.09 -0.67
C ASP A 58 15.40 -21.84 -0.60
N GLU A 59 14.27 -21.13 -0.46
CA GLU A 59 12.94 -21.69 -0.47
C GLU A 59 12.67 -22.38 -1.82
N ILE A 60 12.23 -23.64 -1.74
CA ILE A 60 11.97 -24.48 -2.93
C ILE A 60 10.66 -25.26 -2.77
N GLY A 61 9.95 -25.42 -3.86
CA GLY A 61 8.72 -26.20 -3.95
C GLY A 61 7.57 -25.44 -4.56
N ASP A 62 6.40 -26.10 -4.63
CA ASP A 62 5.18 -25.51 -5.21
C ASP A 62 4.23 -25.11 -4.09
N PHE A 63 3.78 -23.86 -4.16
CA PHE A 63 2.90 -23.26 -3.17
C PHE A 63 1.75 -22.54 -3.87
N LEU A 64 0.63 -22.45 -3.17
CA LEU A 64 -0.49 -21.65 -3.63
C LEU A 64 -0.46 -20.27 -2.95
N ALA A 65 -0.87 -19.28 -3.68
CA ALA A 65 -1.06 -17.93 -3.21
C ALA A 65 -2.48 -17.48 -3.50
N LEU A 66 -3.19 -17.00 -2.49
CA LEU A 66 -4.45 -16.29 -2.62
C LEU A 66 -4.21 -14.80 -2.39
N ASP A 67 -4.55 -13.95 -3.36
CA ASP A 67 -4.51 -12.50 -3.24
C ASP A 67 -5.94 -11.98 -3.14
N PHE A 68 -6.33 -11.58 -1.93
CA PHE A 68 -7.66 -11.09 -1.58
C PHE A 68 -7.56 -9.71 -0.92
N GLY A 69 -7.45 -8.68 -1.74
CA GLY A 69 -7.31 -7.29 -1.24
C GLY A 69 -8.14 -6.28 -2.02
N GLY A 70 -8.77 -6.70 -3.10
CA GLY A 70 -9.60 -5.87 -3.98
C GLY A 70 -10.68 -6.69 -4.67
N THR A 71 -11.41 -6.05 -5.57
CA THR A 71 -12.51 -6.67 -6.32
C THR A 71 -12.08 -7.71 -7.37
N ASN A 72 -10.77 -7.81 -7.64
CA ASN A 72 -10.19 -8.84 -8.52
C ASN A 72 -9.39 -9.85 -7.68
N LEU A 73 -9.97 -11.01 -7.48
CA LEU A 73 -9.36 -12.11 -6.75
C LEU A 73 -8.37 -12.86 -7.64
N ARG A 74 -7.28 -13.32 -7.06
CA ARG A 74 -6.26 -14.12 -7.76
C ARG A 74 -5.84 -15.30 -6.93
N VAL A 75 -5.78 -16.47 -7.57
CA VAL A 75 -5.15 -17.68 -7.04
C VAL A 75 -4.02 -18.06 -7.97
N LEU A 76 -2.82 -18.23 -7.42
CA LEU A 76 -1.61 -18.54 -8.17
C LEU A 76 -1.01 -19.84 -7.65
N ASN A 77 -0.61 -20.72 -8.57
CA ASN A 77 0.29 -21.83 -8.27
C ASN A 77 1.70 -21.38 -8.65
N ILE A 78 2.59 -21.32 -7.68
CA ILE A 78 3.92 -20.74 -7.81
C ILE A 78 4.96 -21.79 -7.42
N HIS A 79 5.95 -22.00 -8.30
CA HIS A 79 7.15 -22.76 -8.02
C HIS A 79 8.26 -21.85 -7.53
N LEU A 80 8.75 -22.09 -6.32
CA LEU A 80 9.96 -21.47 -5.79
C LEU A 80 11.16 -22.33 -6.17
N THR A 81 12.16 -21.76 -6.82
CA THR A 81 13.22 -22.54 -7.46
C THR A 81 14.42 -22.81 -6.55
N GLY A 82 14.48 -22.14 -5.37
CA GLY A 82 15.59 -22.28 -4.42
C GLY A 82 16.83 -21.42 -4.76
N ASP A 83 16.75 -20.62 -5.83
CA ASP A 83 17.81 -19.70 -6.28
C ASP A 83 17.30 -18.25 -6.41
N CYS A 84 16.51 -17.81 -5.44
CA CYS A 84 15.91 -16.48 -5.39
C CYS A 84 14.92 -16.17 -6.52
N LYS A 85 14.35 -17.20 -7.18
CA LYS A 85 13.37 -17.01 -8.25
C LYS A 85 12.06 -17.72 -7.95
N ALA A 86 10.98 -17.17 -8.49
CA ALA A 86 9.63 -17.69 -8.41
C ALA A 86 9.01 -17.75 -9.81
N GLU A 87 8.40 -18.88 -10.17
CA GLU A 87 7.77 -19.10 -11.45
C GLU A 87 6.26 -19.34 -11.26
N VAL A 88 5.43 -18.56 -11.94
CA VAL A 88 3.98 -18.75 -11.93
C VAL A 88 3.62 -19.92 -12.87
N ILE A 89 3.23 -21.03 -12.29
CA ILE A 89 2.84 -22.25 -13.03
C ILE A 89 1.41 -22.12 -13.57
N LYS A 90 0.48 -21.66 -12.72
CA LYS A 90 -0.91 -21.41 -13.10
C LYS A 90 -1.45 -20.20 -12.39
N LYS A 91 -2.29 -19.43 -13.10
CA LYS A 91 -2.97 -18.24 -12.56
C LYS A 91 -4.45 -18.33 -12.87
N VAL A 92 -5.25 -18.26 -11.83
CA VAL A 92 -6.71 -18.11 -11.90
C VAL A 92 -7.06 -16.73 -11.36
N ALA A 93 -7.75 -15.92 -12.15
CA ALA A 93 -8.13 -14.57 -11.75
C ALA A 93 -9.60 -14.32 -12.13
N ARG A 94 -10.38 -13.80 -11.18
CA ARG A 94 -11.81 -13.50 -11.38
C ARG A 94 -12.22 -12.27 -10.62
N PRO A 95 -13.11 -11.43 -11.18
CA PRO A 95 -13.73 -10.35 -10.44
C PRO A 95 -14.72 -10.92 -9.40
N LEU A 96 -14.86 -10.24 -8.26
CA LEU A 96 -15.89 -10.55 -7.25
C LEU A 96 -17.22 -9.86 -7.54
N VAL A 97 -17.24 -8.93 -8.48
CA VAL A 97 -18.41 -8.19 -8.91
C VAL A 97 -18.50 -8.21 -10.43
N THR A 98 -19.64 -8.64 -10.94
CA THR A 98 -20.01 -8.64 -12.37
C THR A 98 -21.47 -8.20 -12.52
N GLU A 99 -22.01 -8.22 -13.73
CA GLU A 99 -23.44 -8.01 -13.95
C GLU A 99 -24.30 -9.18 -13.40
N GLU A 100 -23.71 -10.37 -13.25
CA GLU A 100 -24.41 -11.59 -12.85
C GLU A 100 -24.37 -11.83 -11.34
N TYR A 101 -23.32 -11.38 -10.66
CA TYR A 101 -23.15 -11.57 -9.21
C TYR A 101 -22.36 -10.44 -8.55
N ASN A 102 -22.60 -10.25 -7.25
CA ASN A 102 -21.84 -9.38 -6.38
C ASN A 102 -21.56 -10.12 -5.07
N LEU A 103 -20.31 -10.55 -4.89
CA LEU A 103 -19.85 -11.36 -3.75
C LEU A 103 -19.21 -10.50 -2.62
N ILE A 104 -19.33 -9.18 -2.69
CA ILE A 104 -18.68 -8.29 -1.72
C ILE A 104 -19.67 -7.41 -0.93
N ASN A 105 -20.91 -7.32 -1.35
CA ASN A 105 -21.91 -6.44 -0.74
C ASN A 105 -22.60 -7.07 0.48
N LYS A 106 -23.51 -6.32 1.12
CA LYS A 106 -24.27 -6.73 2.30
C LYS A 106 -25.28 -7.87 2.05
N ASP A 107 -25.60 -8.16 0.78
CA ASP A 107 -26.54 -9.22 0.38
C ASP A 107 -25.79 -10.52 0.03
N ALA A 108 -24.44 -10.46 -0.04
CA ALA A 108 -23.61 -11.65 -0.20
C ALA A 108 -23.61 -12.50 1.08
N LYS A 109 -23.24 -13.76 0.95
CA LYS A 109 -23.01 -14.65 2.09
C LYS A 109 -21.55 -15.04 2.17
N ALA A 110 -21.00 -15.15 3.38
CA ALA A 110 -19.64 -15.61 3.58
C ALA A 110 -19.37 -16.93 2.86
N ASP A 111 -20.27 -17.92 3.00
CA ASP A 111 -20.11 -19.22 2.33
C ASP A 111 -20.06 -19.08 0.83
N ASP A 112 -20.90 -18.27 0.19
CA ASP A 112 -20.91 -18.12 -1.28
C ASP A 112 -19.59 -17.50 -1.77
N THR A 113 -19.06 -16.51 -1.02
CA THR A 113 -17.77 -15.87 -1.35
C THR A 113 -16.59 -16.83 -1.17
N PHE A 114 -16.54 -17.54 -0.04
CA PHE A 114 -15.44 -18.47 0.21
C PHE A 114 -15.53 -19.74 -0.64
N ASP A 115 -16.74 -20.20 -0.99
CA ASP A 115 -16.95 -21.29 -1.95
C ASP A 115 -16.47 -20.90 -3.35
N PHE A 116 -16.70 -19.66 -3.78
CA PHE A 116 -16.15 -19.13 -5.03
C PHE A 116 -14.61 -19.11 -5.01
N ILE A 117 -14.00 -18.74 -3.89
CA ILE A 117 -12.55 -18.83 -3.72
C ILE A 117 -12.09 -20.30 -3.80
N ALA A 118 -12.78 -21.22 -3.14
CA ALA A 118 -12.45 -22.64 -3.17
C ALA A 118 -12.54 -23.25 -4.57
N ASP A 119 -13.51 -22.83 -5.39
CA ASP A 119 -13.60 -23.23 -6.81
C ASP A 119 -12.38 -22.73 -7.61
N MET A 120 -11.91 -21.48 -7.36
CA MET A 120 -10.69 -20.98 -7.99
C MET A 120 -9.43 -21.73 -7.53
N VAL A 121 -9.38 -22.14 -6.26
CA VAL A 121 -8.30 -22.98 -5.73
C VAL A 121 -8.31 -24.35 -6.36
N ALA A 122 -9.49 -24.99 -6.51
CA ALA A 122 -9.63 -26.27 -7.19
C ALA A 122 -9.12 -26.20 -8.65
N GLU A 123 -9.47 -25.14 -9.36
CA GLU A 123 -8.96 -24.91 -10.71
C GLU A 123 -7.43 -24.73 -10.74
N ALA A 124 -6.86 -24.02 -9.73
CA ALA A 124 -5.41 -23.79 -9.68
C ALA A 124 -4.58 -25.07 -9.45
N VAL A 125 -5.19 -26.13 -8.86
CA VAL A 125 -4.55 -27.44 -8.64
C VAL A 125 -5.06 -28.53 -9.58
N GLU A 126 -5.85 -28.19 -10.58
CA GLU A 126 -6.35 -29.13 -11.57
C GLU A 126 -5.22 -29.87 -12.28
N GLY A 127 -5.29 -31.21 -12.31
CA GLY A 127 -4.29 -32.10 -12.89
C GLY A 127 -3.10 -32.44 -11.97
N VAL A 128 -3.09 -31.94 -10.73
CA VAL A 128 -2.07 -32.22 -9.70
C VAL A 128 -2.69 -32.49 -8.32
N GLU A 129 -3.91 -33.08 -8.31
CA GLU A 129 -4.71 -33.30 -7.10
C GLU A 129 -4.07 -34.31 -6.12
N ASP A 130 -3.14 -35.13 -6.57
CA ASP A 130 -2.35 -36.06 -5.78
C ASP A 130 -1.21 -35.36 -4.98
N LYS A 131 -0.90 -34.11 -5.32
CA LYS A 131 0.14 -33.33 -4.67
C LYS A 131 -0.46 -32.46 -3.55
N LYS A 132 0.17 -32.47 -2.38
CA LYS A 132 -0.22 -31.57 -1.28
C LYS A 132 0.37 -30.16 -1.49
N PHE A 133 -0.46 -29.13 -1.27
CA PHE A 133 -0.08 -27.72 -1.34
C PHE A 133 -0.34 -27.02 -0.02
N TYR A 134 0.58 -26.15 0.39
CA TYR A 134 0.30 -25.11 1.36
C TYR A 134 -0.12 -23.84 0.64
N LEU A 135 -1.08 -23.12 1.23
CA LEU A 135 -1.63 -21.89 0.66
C LEU A 135 -1.37 -20.72 1.60
N GLY A 136 -0.68 -19.69 1.08
CA GLY A 136 -0.54 -18.39 1.72
C GLY A 136 -1.63 -17.44 1.23
N HIS A 137 -2.14 -16.65 2.15
CA HIS A 137 -3.26 -15.75 1.91
C HIS A 137 -2.80 -14.31 2.14
N THR A 138 -2.69 -13.50 1.07
CA THR A 138 -2.58 -12.05 1.18
C THR A 138 -3.96 -11.48 1.42
N PHE A 139 -4.18 -10.89 2.60
CA PHE A 139 -5.46 -10.37 3.04
C PHE A 139 -5.30 -8.90 3.46
N SER A 140 -5.68 -7.98 2.56
CA SER A 140 -5.45 -6.55 2.70
C SER A 140 -6.62 -5.83 3.40
N PHE A 141 -7.03 -6.36 4.56
CA PHE A 141 -8.07 -5.80 5.41
C PHE A 141 -7.62 -5.78 6.87
N PRO A 142 -8.13 -4.83 7.68
CA PRO A 142 -7.77 -4.75 9.10
C PRO A 142 -8.06 -6.04 9.84
N SER A 143 -7.03 -6.66 10.40
CA SER A 143 -7.14 -7.96 11.07
C SER A 143 -6.31 -8.00 12.34
N ILE A 144 -6.78 -8.74 13.34
CA ILE A 144 -6.02 -9.09 14.53
C ILE A 144 -5.44 -10.49 14.35
N GLN A 145 -4.15 -10.63 14.67
CA GLN A 145 -3.43 -11.91 14.61
C GLN A 145 -2.72 -12.20 15.93
N GLU A 146 -2.63 -13.46 16.30
CA GLU A 146 -1.83 -13.98 17.41
C GLU A 146 -0.74 -14.96 16.91
N ASN A 147 -0.85 -15.38 15.65
CA ASN A 147 0.11 -16.21 14.92
C ASN A 147 -0.09 -16.00 13.41
N ILE A 148 0.74 -16.62 12.60
CA ILE A 148 0.73 -16.46 11.13
C ILE A 148 -0.56 -16.99 10.46
N TYR A 149 -1.31 -17.86 11.12
CA TYR A 149 -2.50 -18.52 10.56
C TYR A 149 -3.81 -17.76 10.85
N ASN A 150 -3.98 -17.24 12.08
CA ASN A 150 -5.27 -16.89 12.66
C ASN A 150 -5.70 -15.43 12.47
N ALA A 151 -5.49 -14.85 11.29
CA ALA A 151 -5.98 -13.51 11.00
C ALA A 151 -7.52 -13.45 11.16
N ARG A 152 -7.98 -12.65 12.12
CA ARG A 152 -9.38 -12.39 12.40
C ARG A 152 -9.75 -11.01 11.88
N LEU A 153 -10.68 -10.95 10.94
CA LEU A 153 -11.14 -9.68 10.37
C LEU A 153 -11.79 -8.80 11.44
N ILE A 154 -11.34 -7.55 11.57
CA ILE A 154 -11.94 -6.59 12.50
C ILE A 154 -13.20 -5.99 11.89
N ASN A 155 -13.07 -5.40 10.72
CA ASN A 155 -14.16 -4.81 9.94
C ASN A 155 -13.78 -4.74 8.47
N TRP A 156 -14.77 -4.80 7.62
CA TRP A 156 -14.58 -4.55 6.21
C TRP A 156 -14.20 -3.10 5.93
N THR A 157 -13.42 -2.90 4.89
CA THR A 157 -13.04 -1.59 4.33
C THR A 157 -13.26 -1.60 2.83
N LYS A 158 -13.01 -0.49 2.17
CA LYS A 158 -13.28 -0.32 0.73
C LYS A 158 -14.79 -0.53 0.47
N GLU A 159 -15.14 -1.27 -0.56
CA GLU A 159 -16.53 -1.55 -0.99
C GLU A 159 -17.08 -2.86 -0.39
N PHE A 160 -16.34 -3.51 0.52
CA PHE A 160 -16.71 -4.80 1.08
C PHE A 160 -17.64 -4.64 2.28
N ALA A 161 -18.66 -5.51 2.33
CA ALA A 161 -19.65 -5.55 3.43
C ALA A 161 -20.25 -6.96 3.62
N ILE A 162 -19.48 -8.02 3.41
CA ILE A 162 -19.95 -9.42 3.43
C ILE A 162 -20.31 -9.82 4.86
N PRO A 163 -21.59 -10.15 5.15
CA PRO A 163 -21.99 -10.59 6.49
C PRO A 163 -21.36 -11.95 6.87
N GLY A 164 -21.05 -12.13 8.15
CA GLY A 164 -20.57 -13.39 8.71
C GLY A 164 -19.07 -13.65 8.53
N VAL A 165 -18.28 -12.61 8.17
CA VAL A 165 -16.80 -12.71 8.08
C VAL A 165 -16.14 -11.89 9.18
N GLU A 166 -16.71 -10.75 9.56
CA GLU A 166 -16.18 -9.93 10.67
C GLU A 166 -16.17 -10.71 11.97
N GLY A 167 -15.05 -10.69 12.67
CA GLY A 167 -14.82 -11.47 13.88
C GLY A 167 -14.40 -12.92 13.65
N GLU A 168 -14.39 -13.43 12.40
CA GLU A 168 -13.99 -14.79 12.08
C GLU A 168 -12.53 -14.87 11.61
N VAL A 169 -11.92 -16.04 11.78
CA VAL A 169 -10.59 -16.36 11.24
C VAL A 169 -10.72 -16.68 9.77
N VAL A 170 -10.14 -15.86 8.91
CA VAL A 170 -10.34 -15.97 7.45
C VAL A 170 -9.82 -17.27 6.86
N ASN A 171 -8.74 -17.86 7.41
CA ASN A 171 -8.27 -19.18 6.99
C ASN A 171 -9.20 -20.31 7.40
N ASP A 172 -9.94 -20.19 8.51
CA ASP A 172 -10.93 -21.20 8.91
C ASP A 172 -12.13 -21.18 7.94
N LEU A 173 -12.58 -20.00 7.52
CA LEU A 173 -13.63 -19.85 6.50
C LEU A 173 -13.18 -20.47 5.17
N LEU A 174 -11.94 -20.20 4.75
CA LEU A 174 -11.38 -20.78 3.53
C LEU A 174 -11.27 -22.30 3.63
N LYS A 175 -10.78 -22.82 4.76
CA LYS A 175 -10.66 -24.28 5.00
C LYS A 175 -12.02 -24.95 4.95
N ALA A 176 -13.04 -24.40 5.58
CA ALA A 176 -14.40 -24.92 5.54
C ALA A 176 -14.95 -24.96 4.09
N ALA A 177 -14.67 -23.93 3.30
CA ALA A 177 -15.08 -23.87 1.90
C ALA A 177 -14.35 -24.92 1.04
N LEU A 178 -13.03 -25.11 1.24
CA LEU A 178 -12.27 -26.17 0.57
C LEU A 178 -12.82 -27.55 0.90
N GLU A 179 -13.21 -27.81 2.15
CA GLU A 179 -13.87 -29.05 2.58
C GLU A 179 -15.23 -29.24 1.89
N ARG A 180 -16.09 -28.21 1.81
CA ARG A 180 -17.39 -28.24 1.12
C ARG A 180 -17.24 -28.56 -0.38
N LYS A 181 -16.16 -28.02 -1.00
CA LYS A 181 -15.86 -28.23 -2.43
C LYS A 181 -15.06 -29.51 -2.70
N GLY A 182 -14.69 -30.25 -1.66
CA GLY A 182 -13.94 -31.50 -1.80
C GLY A 182 -12.47 -31.33 -2.17
N VAL A 183 -11.89 -30.14 -1.99
CA VAL A 183 -10.47 -29.85 -2.23
C VAL A 183 -9.66 -30.27 -1.00
N LYS A 184 -9.09 -31.46 -1.02
CA LYS A 184 -8.44 -32.10 0.16
C LYS A 184 -6.94 -31.97 0.19
N ASN A 185 -6.33 -31.55 -0.89
CA ASN A 185 -4.89 -31.48 -1.08
C ASN A 185 -4.32 -30.07 -0.85
N VAL A 186 -5.14 -29.11 -0.43
CA VAL A 186 -4.73 -27.72 -0.14
C VAL A 186 -4.96 -27.39 1.33
N GLU A 187 -3.92 -26.87 1.98
CA GLU A 187 -3.92 -26.47 3.38
C GLU A 187 -3.56 -24.99 3.50
N PRO A 188 -4.52 -24.07 3.80
CA PRO A 188 -4.20 -22.71 4.18
C PRO A 188 -3.35 -22.70 5.45
N ASN A 189 -2.16 -22.06 5.44
CA ASN A 189 -1.24 -22.06 6.56
C ASN A 189 -0.72 -20.70 6.98
N SER A 190 -0.95 -19.65 6.19
CA SER A 190 -0.49 -18.30 6.51
C SER A 190 -1.44 -17.23 5.99
N VAL A 191 -1.54 -16.13 6.73
CA VAL A 191 -2.23 -14.88 6.31
C VAL A 191 -1.27 -13.73 6.53
N ILE A 192 -1.08 -12.90 5.53
CA ILE A 192 -0.20 -11.73 5.58
C ILE A 192 -0.89 -10.51 4.96
N ASN A 193 -0.47 -9.31 5.38
CA ASN A 193 -0.86 -8.07 4.73
C ASN A 193 -0.13 -7.90 3.38
N ASP A 194 -0.65 -7.04 2.49
CA ASP A 194 -0.06 -6.75 1.18
C ASP A 194 1.36 -6.14 1.27
N THR A 195 1.63 -5.24 2.24
CA THR A 195 2.98 -4.71 2.45
C THR A 195 3.97 -5.80 2.83
N VAL A 196 3.54 -6.75 3.67
CA VAL A 196 4.33 -7.90 4.10
C VAL A 196 4.62 -8.80 2.91
N ALA A 197 3.62 -9.04 2.05
CA ALA A 197 3.79 -9.83 0.83
C ALA A 197 4.83 -9.19 -0.12
N VAL A 198 4.76 -7.87 -0.31
CA VAL A 198 5.72 -7.12 -1.13
C VAL A 198 7.14 -7.22 -0.57
N LEU A 199 7.30 -7.09 0.76
CA LEU A 199 8.60 -7.25 1.40
C LEU A 199 9.15 -8.66 1.23
N LEU A 200 8.36 -9.71 1.46
CA LEU A 200 8.77 -11.11 1.29
C LEU A 200 9.19 -11.40 -0.15
N ALA A 201 8.40 -10.94 -1.13
CA ALA A 201 8.71 -11.14 -2.54
C ALA A 201 10.03 -10.49 -2.94
N ALA A 202 10.28 -9.26 -2.48
CA ALA A 202 11.52 -8.55 -2.75
C ALA A 202 12.71 -9.16 -1.99
N ALA A 203 12.53 -9.50 -0.72
CA ALA A 203 13.60 -10.07 0.09
C ALA A 203 14.04 -11.45 -0.38
N TYR A 204 13.13 -12.21 -1.02
CA TYR A 204 13.49 -13.45 -1.69
C TYR A 204 14.42 -13.23 -2.87
N GLN A 205 14.22 -12.14 -3.63
CA GLN A 205 15.05 -11.76 -4.77
C GLN A 205 16.30 -10.95 -4.38
N TYR A 206 16.14 -10.05 -3.40
CA TYR A 206 17.17 -9.16 -2.87
C TYR A 206 17.27 -9.35 -1.36
N PRO A 207 18.16 -10.21 -0.85
CA PRO A 207 18.19 -10.61 0.57
C PRO A 207 18.48 -9.47 1.57
N ASP A 208 18.95 -8.32 1.10
CA ASP A 208 19.17 -7.10 1.88
C ASP A 208 17.93 -6.19 1.97
N THR A 209 16.79 -6.58 1.39
CA THR A 209 15.53 -5.83 1.53
C THR A 209 15.05 -5.90 2.98
N ARG A 210 14.72 -4.74 3.56
CA ARG A 210 14.26 -4.65 4.96
C ARG A 210 12.94 -3.93 5.13
N ILE A 211 12.47 -3.23 4.11
CA ILE A 211 11.27 -2.38 4.15
C ILE A 211 10.41 -2.71 2.93
N GLY A 212 9.12 -2.87 3.14
CA GLY A 212 8.11 -3.03 2.09
C GLY A 212 7.10 -1.88 2.14
N VAL A 213 6.72 -1.35 1.00
CA VAL A 213 5.83 -0.18 0.87
C VAL A 213 4.80 -0.43 -0.21
N ILE A 214 3.55 -0.14 0.10
CA ILE A 214 2.49 0.05 -0.89
C ILE A 214 2.32 1.55 -1.13
N TYR A 215 2.53 1.99 -2.38
CA TYR A 215 2.34 3.38 -2.79
C TYR A 215 1.48 3.43 -4.05
N ALA A 216 0.18 3.32 -3.84
CA ALA A 216 -0.85 3.15 -4.86
C ALA A 216 -2.09 3.99 -4.54
N THR A 217 -3.29 3.42 -4.68
CA THR A 217 -4.56 4.01 -4.22
C THR A 217 -4.52 4.33 -2.74
N GLY A 218 -3.92 3.44 -1.93
CA GLY A 218 -3.57 3.66 -0.52
C GLY A 218 -2.07 3.82 -0.31
N TYR A 219 -1.68 4.07 0.96
CA TYR A 219 -0.30 4.09 1.39
C TYR A 219 -0.14 3.34 2.71
N ASN A 220 0.74 2.34 2.72
CA ASN A 220 1.13 1.62 3.93
C ASN A 220 2.56 1.09 3.78
N ALA A 221 3.20 0.75 4.90
CA ALA A 221 4.52 0.17 4.91
C ALA A 221 4.70 -0.87 6.02
N CYS A 222 5.67 -1.74 5.82
CA CYS A 222 6.15 -2.71 6.81
C CYS A 222 7.68 -2.72 6.83
N TYR A 223 8.25 -3.30 7.88
CA TYR A 223 9.70 -3.50 7.97
C TYR A 223 10.01 -4.76 8.78
N PHE A 224 11.23 -5.25 8.65
CA PHE A 224 11.71 -6.37 9.45
C PHE A 224 12.28 -5.89 10.78
N GLU A 225 11.64 -6.30 11.89
CA GLU A 225 12.11 -6.06 13.26
C GLU A 225 12.93 -7.26 13.73
N SER A 226 14.21 -7.03 13.90
CA SER A 226 15.15 -8.07 14.34
C SER A 226 15.22 -8.24 15.86
N ASN A 227 14.72 -7.25 16.61
CA ASN A 227 14.87 -7.21 18.07
C ASN A 227 13.63 -6.64 18.75
N HIS A 228 12.59 -7.45 18.84
CA HIS A 228 11.38 -7.09 19.57
C HIS A 228 11.67 -6.91 21.07
N LYS A 229 11.33 -5.76 21.62
CA LYS A 229 11.54 -5.43 23.04
C LYS A 229 10.75 -6.32 24.00
N ASP A 230 9.64 -6.88 23.54
CA ASP A 230 8.82 -7.84 24.30
C ASP A 230 9.35 -9.28 24.25
N GLY A 231 10.48 -9.50 23.58
CA GLY A 231 11.10 -10.81 23.43
C GLY A 231 10.46 -11.71 22.37
N ALA A 232 9.57 -11.19 21.54
CA ALA A 232 9.06 -11.94 20.40
C ALA A 232 10.19 -12.28 19.41
N ALA A 233 10.00 -13.35 18.64
CA ALA A 233 10.94 -13.75 17.61
C ALA A 233 11.04 -12.66 16.51
N PRO A 234 12.21 -12.50 15.85
CA PRO A 234 12.37 -11.60 14.72
C PRO A 234 11.28 -11.81 13.67
N SER A 235 10.59 -10.74 13.28
CA SER A 235 9.45 -10.84 12.38
C SER A 235 9.20 -9.53 11.63
N ILE A 236 8.41 -9.60 10.55
CA ILE A 236 7.96 -8.43 9.84
C ILE A 236 6.84 -7.75 10.63
N VAL A 237 6.94 -6.44 10.77
CA VAL A 237 5.94 -5.58 11.42
C VAL A 237 5.20 -4.79 10.36
N ASN A 238 3.88 -5.00 10.22
CA ASN A 238 3.00 -4.14 9.45
C ASN A 238 2.74 -2.87 10.27
N MET A 239 3.19 -1.73 9.79
CA MET A 239 3.16 -0.48 10.56
C MET A 239 1.78 0.14 10.67
N GLU A 240 0.89 -0.08 9.69
CA GLU A 240 -0.36 0.65 9.51
C GLU A 240 -0.13 2.17 9.55
N CYS A 241 0.92 2.59 8.84
CA CYS A 241 1.47 3.93 8.89
C CYS A 241 0.63 4.98 8.16
N GLY A 242 -0.37 4.60 7.40
CA GLY A 242 -1.37 5.53 6.88
C GLY A 242 -2.02 6.36 7.96
N ASN A 243 -2.09 5.84 9.19
CA ASN A 243 -2.65 6.51 10.36
C ASN A 243 -1.69 7.52 11.04
N PHE A 244 -0.42 7.59 10.65
CA PHE A 244 0.52 8.55 11.24
C PHE A 244 -0.04 9.98 11.20
N ASP A 245 -0.07 10.64 12.36
CA ASP A 245 -0.80 11.91 12.58
C ASP A 245 0.07 13.10 13.01
N LYS A 246 1.39 12.90 13.20
CA LYS A 246 2.29 13.97 13.60
C LYS A 246 2.75 14.79 12.38
N LEU A 247 1.78 15.40 11.70
CA LEU A 247 1.92 16.11 10.44
C LEU A 247 1.35 17.53 10.55
N ALA A 248 2.02 18.49 9.90
CA ALA A 248 1.44 19.80 9.69
C ALA A 248 0.47 19.74 8.50
N LEU A 249 -0.81 19.91 8.77
CA LEU A 249 -1.84 19.91 7.75
C LEU A 249 -1.94 21.27 7.06
N SER A 250 -2.10 21.27 5.74
CA SER A 250 -2.54 22.45 5.01
C SER A 250 -4.03 22.69 5.20
N SER A 251 -4.49 23.86 4.84
CA SER A 251 -5.93 24.16 4.86
C SER A 251 -6.75 23.23 3.96
N CYS A 252 -6.15 22.73 2.85
CA CYS A 252 -6.78 21.74 1.97
C CYS A 252 -6.82 20.35 2.63
N ASP A 253 -5.79 19.95 3.39
CA ASP A 253 -5.78 18.69 4.14
C ASP A 253 -6.86 18.70 5.24
N GLU A 254 -7.03 19.82 5.95
CA GLU A 254 -8.07 19.97 6.97
C GLU A 254 -9.48 19.83 6.36
N GLU A 255 -9.71 20.45 5.19
CA GLU A 255 -10.99 20.35 4.47
C GLU A 255 -11.23 18.91 3.99
N LEU A 256 -10.21 18.25 3.42
CA LEU A 256 -10.28 16.85 3.00
C LEU A 256 -10.61 15.94 4.19
N ASN A 257 -9.92 16.12 5.31
CA ASN A 257 -10.17 15.36 6.54
C ASN A 257 -11.62 15.51 7.00
N ALA A 258 -12.13 16.73 7.05
CA ALA A 258 -13.50 17.01 7.50
C ALA A 258 -14.57 16.36 6.61
N LYS A 259 -14.29 16.24 5.30
CA LYS A 259 -15.21 15.65 4.31
C LYS A 259 -15.07 14.12 4.20
N SER A 260 -13.97 13.54 4.68
CA SER A 260 -13.68 12.13 4.52
C SER A 260 -14.56 11.23 5.40
N GLU A 261 -14.68 9.96 5.04
CA GLU A 261 -15.42 8.93 5.79
C GLU A 261 -14.90 8.73 7.23
N ARG A 262 -13.61 9.04 7.48
CA ARG A 262 -12.92 8.88 8.77
C ARG A 262 -12.08 10.12 9.07
N PRO A 263 -12.67 11.23 9.52
CA PRO A 263 -11.98 12.51 9.70
C PRO A 263 -10.77 12.47 10.62
N ALA A 264 -10.78 11.62 11.65
CA ALA A 264 -9.73 11.52 12.65
C ALA A 264 -8.58 10.55 12.30
N ASN A 265 -8.68 9.82 11.17
CA ASN A 265 -7.78 8.72 10.86
C ASN A 265 -7.10 8.91 9.50
N GLN A 266 -6.03 8.18 9.28
CA GLN A 266 -5.33 8.05 7.99
C GLN A 266 -4.77 9.38 7.46
N HIS A 267 -4.21 10.21 8.35
CA HIS A 267 -3.71 11.54 7.97
C HIS A 267 -2.57 11.44 6.97
N LEU A 268 -1.58 10.56 7.18
CA LEU A 268 -0.48 10.38 6.24
C LEU A 268 -0.99 9.84 4.89
N GLU A 269 -1.85 8.84 4.89
CA GLU A 269 -2.42 8.28 3.67
C GLU A 269 -3.16 9.35 2.85
N LYS A 270 -3.94 10.21 3.51
CA LYS A 270 -4.66 11.32 2.86
C LYS A 270 -3.74 12.34 2.20
N MET A 271 -2.52 12.53 2.71
CA MET A 271 -1.54 13.45 2.15
C MET A 271 -0.67 12.83 1.06
N ILE A 272 -0.60 11.49 0.99
CA ILE A 272 0.33 10.76 0.11
C ILE A 272 -0.38 9.99 -1.00
N SER A 273 -1.46 9.25 -0.68
CA SER A 273 -1.96 8.21 -1.55
C SER A 273 -2.65 8.72 -2.81
N GLY A 274 -2.66 7.88 -3.84
CA GLY A 274 -3.26 8.20 -5.14
C GLY A 274 -4.75 8.54 -5.05
N ARG A 275 -5.50 7.88 -4.16
CA ARG A 275 -6.92 8.21 -3.95
C ARG A 275 -7.10 9.68 -3.62
N TYR A 276 -6.34 10.17 -2.65
CA TYR A 276 -6.57 11.49 -2.08
C TYR A 276 -5.85 12.64 -2.79
N MET A 277 -4.80 12.36 -3.57
CA MET A 277 -4.13 13.41 -4.35
C MET A 277 -5.09 14.13 -5.31
N GLY A 278 -6.00 13.38 -5.94
CA GLY A 278 -7.02 13.95 -6.82
C GLY A 278 -8.01 14.84 -6.06
N GLU A 279 -8.51 14.37 -4.94
CA GLU A 279 -9.43 15.12 -4.06
C GLU A 279 -8.77 16.41 -3.54
N LEU A 280 -7.48 16.36 -3.17
CA LEU A 280 -6.70 17.55 -2.77
C LEU A 280 -6.60 18.56 -3.93
N LEU A 281 -6.33 18.08 -5.14
CA LEU A 281 -6.30 18.95 -6.32
C LEU A 281 -7.67 19.57 -6.59
N THR A 282 -8.76 18.84 -6.41
CA THR A 282 -10.13 19.34 -6.54
C THR A 282 -10.39 20.47 -5.55
N ILE A 283 -10.07 20.29 -4.28
CA ILE A 283 -10.24 21.30 -3.23
C ILE A 283 -9.41 22.56 -3.56
N ALA A 284 -8.14 22.37 -3.90
CA ALA A 284 -7.25 23.48 -4.23
C ALA A 284 -7.67 24.23 -5.49
N ALA A 285 -8.12 23.53 -6.55
CA ALA A 285 -8.61 24.11 -7.77
C ALA A 285 -9.94 24.85 -7.56
N ALA A 286 -10.84 24.34 -6.72
CA ALA A 286 -12.07 25.03 -6.35
C ALA A 286 -11.78 26.36 -5.63
N ARG A 287 -10.84 26.36 -4.68
CA ARG A 287 -10.40 27.59 -3.98
C ARG A 287 -9.76 28.59 -4.92
N LEU A 288 -8.93 28.11 -5.85
CA LEU A 288 -8.23 28.94 -6.81
C LEU A 288 -9.19 29.60 -7.81
N SER A 289 -10.19 28.86 -8.28
CA SER A 289 -11.17 29.34 -9.26
C SER A 289 -12.37 30.03 -8.64
N GLY A 290 -12.64 29.86 -7.36
CA GLY A 290 -13.88 30.30 -6.70
C GLY A 290 -15.12 29.59 -7.19
N LYS A 291 -14.97 28.40 -7.81
CA LYS A 291 -16.08 27.59 -8.36
C LYS A 291 -16.07 26.20 -7.74
N GLU A 292 -17.26 25.65 -7.58
CA GLU A 292 -17.43 24.24 -7.29
C GLU A 292 -17.03 23.41 -8.51
N ILE A 293 -16.36 22.30 -8.28
CA ILE A 293 -15.92 21.35 -9.29
C ILE A 293 -16.84 20.14 -9.22
N ALA A 294 -17.49 19.82 -10.34
CA ALA A 294 -18.57 18.84 -10.38
C ALA A 294 -18.04 17.40 -10.19
N ASP A 295 -16.87 17.10 -10.75
CA ASP A 295 -16.23 15.78 -10.68
C ASP A 295 -14.81 15.94 -10.13
N ASP A 296 -14.46 15.17 -9.13
CA ASP A 296 -13.12 15.18 -8.56
C ASP A 296 -12.04 14.85 -9.61
N PHE A 297 -10.90 15.52 -9.49
CA PHE A 297 -9.70 15.08 -10.16
C PHE A 297 -9.24 13.75 -9.56
N THR A 298 -8.54 12.97 -10.36
CA THR A 298 -7.97 11.67 -10.00
C THR A 298 -6.45 11.71 -10.05
N ALA A 299 -5.78 10.69 -9.47
CA ALA A 299 -4.34 10.53 -9.64
C ALA A 299 -3.93 10.34 -11.10
N ILE A 300 -4.81 9.77 -11.92
CA ILE A 300 -4.57 9.62 -13.37
C ILE A 300 -4.57 10.99 -14.04
N ASP A 301 -5.53 11.86 -13.71
CA ASP A 301 -5.57 13.24 -14.23
C ASP A 301 -4.30 13.99 -13.83
N ILE A 302 -3.83 13.86 -12.59
CA ILE A 302 -2.56 14.45 -12.14
C ILE A 302 -1.39 13.90 -12.96
N SER A 303 -1.30 12.59 -13.14
CA SER A 303 -0.24 11.96 -13.94
C SER A 303 -0.25 12.49 -15.38
N ASP A 304 -1.41 12.60 -15.99
CA ASP A 304 -1.59 13.16 -17.34
C ASP A 304 -1.22 14.65 -17.42
N MET A 305 -1.57 15.46 -16.41
CA MET A 305 -1.15 16.86 -16.31
C MET A 305 0.37 17.01 -16.19
N LEU A 306 1.02 16.14 -15.41
CA LEU A 306 2.47 16.16 -15.23
C LEU A 306 3.22 15.75 -16.50
N ALA A 307 2.65 14.86 -17.29
CA ALA A 307 3.17 14.41 -18.58
C ALA A 307 2.69 15.24 -19.78
N ASP A 308 1.96 16.34 -19.52
CA ASP A 308 1.35 17.18 -20.57
C ASP A 308 2.40 17.97 -21.34
N ASP A 309 2.02 18.38 -22.56
CA ASP A 309 2.85 19.20 -23.44
C ASP A 309 3.03 20.65 -22.92
N GLU A 310 3.88 21.40 -23.59
CA GLU A 310 4.15 22.81 -23.23
C GLU A 310 2.92 23.71 -23.30
N ASN A 311 1.95 23.36 -24.15
CA ASN A 311 0.68 24.10 -24.33
C ASN A 311 -0.39 23.68 -23.30
N SER A 312 -0.11 22.71 -22.44
CA SER A 312 -1.04 22.19 -21.44
C SER A 312 -2.34 21.66 -22.05
N THR A 313 -2.25 20.97 -23.19
CA THR A 313 -3.39 20.53 -24.00
C THR A 313 -4.33 19.60 -23.21
N LYS A 314 -3.79 18.61 -22.50
CA LYS A 314 -4.60 17.71 -21.66
C LYS A 314 -5.20 18.44 -20.47
N THR A 315 -4.42 19.31 -19.82
CA THR A 315 -4.87 20.11 -18.68
C THR A 315 -6.02 21.02 -19.05
N LEU A 316 -5.98 21.66 -20.22
CA LEU A 316 -7.09 22.46 -20.76
C LEU A 316 -8.34 21.61 -20.98
N ALA A 317 -8.19 20.39 -21.48
CA ALA A 317 -9.33 19.47 -21.67
C ALA A 317 -9.97 19.09 -20.32
N PHE A 318 -9.17 18.79 -19.29
CA PHE A 318 -9.67 18.55 -17.93
C PHE A 318 -10.35 19.76 -17.32
N MET A 319 -9.80 20.97 -17.48
CA MET A 319 -10.44 22.20 -17.03
C MET A 319 -11.81 22.41 -17.70
N LYS A 320 -11.89 22.17 -19.01
CA LYS A 320 -13.16 22.27 -19.72
C LYS A 320 -14.18 21.27 -19.19
N ALA A 321 -13.78 20.00 -19.05
CA ALA A 321 -14.67 18.94 -18.62
C ALA A 321 -15.15 19.09 -17.16
N LYS A 322 -14.24 19.39 -16.23
CA LYS A 322 -14.52 19.39 -14.78
C LYS A 322 -14.83 20.78 -14.21
N MET A 323 -14.28 21.84 -14.79
CA MET A 323 -14.43 23.23 -14.30
C MET A 323 -15.32 24.11 -15.20
N GLY A 324 -15.67 23.64 -16.41
CA GLY A 324 -16.57 24.32 -17.34
C GLY A 324 -15.97 25.55 -18.03
N PHE A 325 -14.65 25.70 -18.07
CA PHE A 325 -13.97 26.78 -18.79
C PHE A 325 -12.57 26.37 -19.26
N GLU A 326 -12.06 27.12 -20.26
CA GLU A 326 -10.68 26.98 -20.77
C GLU A 326 -9.94 28.31 -20.54
N CYS A 327 -8.70 28.18 -20.02
CA CYS A 327 -7.83 29.34 -19.79
C CYS A 327 -6.37 28.84 -19.80
N PRO A 328 -5.56 29.15 -20.81
CA PRO A 328 -4.19 28.66 -20.90
C PRO A 328 -3.30 29.04 -19.69
N GLU A 329 -3.39 30.26 -19.21
CA GLU A 329 -2.66 30.70 -18.02
C GLU A 329 -3.15 29.95 -16.76
N CYS A 330 -4.45 29.68 -16.65
CA CYS A 330 -5.01 28.92 -15.55
C CYS A 330 -4.59 27.44 -15.61
N ALA A 331 -4.45 26.89 -16.82
CA ALA A 331 -3.99 25.51 -17.01
C ALA A 331 -2.56 25.31 -16.50
N GLN A 332 -1.66 26.26 -16.77
CA GLN A 332 -0.29 26.22 -16.24
C GLN A 332 -0.29 26.25 -14.71
N LYS A 333 -1.08 27.14 -14.09
CA LYS A 333 -1.21 27.21 -12.61
C LYS A 333 -1.81 25.92 -12.02
N LEU A 334 -2.80 25.32 -12.68
CA LEU A 334 -3.37 24.05 -12.26
C LEU A 334 -2.34 22.92 -12.32
N ARG A 335 -1.54 22.88 -13.38
CA ARG A 335 -0.45 21.93 -13.56
C ARG A 335 0.65 22.09 -12.51
N GLU A 336 1.03 23.33 -12.19
CA GLU A 336 1.99 23.60 -11.10
C GLU A 336 1.45 23.16 -9.74
N LEU A 337 0.16 23.34 -9.48
CA LEU A 337 -0.49 22.88 -8.27
C LEU A 337 -0.52 21.34 -8.18
N ALA A 338 -0.89 20.66 -9.28
CA ALA A 338 -0.81 19.21 -9.38
C ALA A 338 0.60 18.69 -9.12
N LYS A 339 1.62 19.40 -9.65
CA LYS A 339 3.03 19.09 -9.39
C LYS A 339 3.41 19.28 -7.91
N ALA A 340 2.97 20.37 -7.28
CA ALA A 340 3.27 20.62 -5.86
C ALA A 340 2.68 19.52 -4.96
N ILE A 341 1.44 19.08 -5.23
CA ILE A 341 0.78 17.98 -4.51
C ILE A 341 1.55 16.67 -4.71
N SER A 342 1.93 16.33 -5.95
CA SER A 342 2.69 15.11 -6.24
C SER A 342 4.08 15.12 -5.60
N VAL A 343 4.79 16.24 -5.65
CA VAL A 343 6.12 16.40 -5.02
C VAL A 343 6.00 16.29 -3.50
N ARG A 344 5.00 16.92 -2.86
CA ARG A 344 4.76 16.79 -1.43
C ARG A 344 4.50 15.35 -1.03
N SER A 345 3.65 14.65 -1.78
CA SER A 345 3.36 13.23 -1.58
C SER A 345 4.63 12.39 -1.61
N ALA A 346 5.47 12.53 -2.63
CA ALA A 346 6.71 11.79 -2.78
C ALA A 346 7.74 12.10 -1.68
N ARG A 347 7.83 13.36 -1.25
CA ARG A 347 8.71 13.78 -0.14
C ARG A 347 8.27 13.18 1.19
N LEU A 348 6.97 13.18 1.49
CA LEU A 348 6.42 12.55 2.69
C LEU A 348 6.60 11.03 2.66
N ALA A 349 6.43 10.38 1.50
CA ALA A 349 6.72 8.96 1.33
C ALA A 349 8.19 8.64 1.62
N ALA A 350 9.13 9.48 1.16
CA ALA A 350 10.54 9.34 1.50
C ALA A 350 10.81 9.51 3.00
N ALA A 351 10.19 10.48 3.67
CA ALA A 351 10.31 10.65 5.12
C ALA A 351 9.79 9.42 5.89
N ALA A 352 8.67 8.85 5.45
CA ALA A 352 8.11 7.61 6.00
C ALA A 352 9.00 6.38 5.73
N MET A 353 9.84 6.38 4.68
CA MET A 353 10.86 5.36 4.44
C MET A 353 12.09 5.56 5.33
N VAL A 354 12.47 6.81 5.62
CA VAL A 354 13.62 7.15 6.47
C VAL A 354 13.40 6.77 7.94
N GLY A 355 12.19 6.89 8.45
CA GLY A 355 11.86 6.49 9.81
C GLY A 355 12.29 5.05 10.14
N PRO A 356 11.84 4.03 9.40
CA PRO A 356 12.28 2.65 9.60
C PRO A 356 13.77 2.43 9.27
N ILE A 357 14.39 3.13 8.32
CA ILE A 357 15.85 3.06 8.09
C ILE A 357 16.60 3.45 9.37
N TRP A 358 16.26 4.59 9.98
CA TRP A 358 16.89 5.04 11.23
C TRP A 358 16.54 4.12 12.42
N HIS A 359 15.33 3.54 12.42
CA HIS A 359 14.95 2.59 13.49
C HIS A 359 15.78 1.31 13.41
N ILE A 360 15.92 0.73 12.22
CA ILE A 360 16.72 -0.49 11.96
C ILE A 360 18.20 -0.25 12.28
N ALA A 361 18.77 0.88 11.86
CA ALA A 361 20.17 1.21 12.12
C ALA A 361 20.45 1.45 13.60
N GLY A 362 19.50 2.02 14.36
CA GLY A 362 19.71 2.42 15.76
C GLY A 362 20.87 3.39 15.89
N ASP A 363 21.90 3.02 16.65
CA ASP A 363 23.14 3.79 16.82
C ASP A 363 24.27 3.32 15.88
N ASN A 364 24.00 2.36 15.00
CA ASN A 364 24.97 1.84 14.04
C ASN A 364 24.92 2.61 12.72
N PRO A 365 25.98 2.53 11.89
CA PRO A 365 25.94 3.04 10.51
C PRO A 365 24.79 2.42 9.71
N ILE A 366 24.19 3.20 8.84
CA ILE A 366 23.19 2.71 7.88
C ILE A 366 23.87 1.71 6.93
N GLU A 367 23.31 0.51 6.85
CA GLU A 367 23.73 -0.54 5.92
C GLU A 367 23.05 -0.37 4.57
N ALA A 368 23.70 -0.91 3.52
CA ALA A 368 23.10 -0.97 2.20
C ALA A 368 21.85 -1.86 2.22
N GLN A 369 20.75 -1.37 1.67
CA GLN A 369 19.48 -2.08 1.64
C GLN A 369 18.58 -1.67 0.49
N HIS A 370 17.75 -2.61 0.05
CA HIS A 370 16.64 -2.33 -0.83
C HIS A 370 15.39 -1.97 -0.02
N ILE A 371 14.56 -1.09 -0.60
CA ILE A 371 13.19 -0.83 -0.17
C ILE A 371 12.27 -1.33 -1.27
N ALA A 372 11.48 -2.34 -1.00
CA ALA A 372 10.48 -2.83 -1.92
C ALA A 372 9.30 -1.86 -2.01
N VAL A 373 8.95 -1.39 -3.19
CA VAL A 373 7.79 -0.52 -3.39
C VAL A 373 6.89 -1.11 -4.46
N ASP A 374 5.63 -1.38 -4.12
CA ASP A 374 4.58 -1.75 -5.08
C ASP A 374 3.54 -0.64 -5.15
N GLY A 375 3.05 -0.36 -6.34
CA GLY A 375 1.92 0.53 -6.54
C GLY A 375 2.05 1.49 -7.71
N SER A 376 0.88 1.87 -8.20
CA SER A 376 0.73 2.68 -9.43
C SER A 376 1.29 4.09 -9.30
N VAL A 377 1.26 4.69 -8.10
CA VAL A 377 1.84 6.03 -7.89
C VAL A 377 3.35 5.98 -8.02
N PHE A 378 4.01 4.99 -7.40
CA PHE A 378 5.45 4.83 -7.53
C PHE A 378 5.87 4.48 -8.97
N GLN A 379 5.09 3.63 -9.63
CA GLN A 379 5.41 3.10 -10.97
C GLN A 379 5.17 4.12 -12.09
N PHE A 380 4.06 4.84 -12.04
CA PHE A 380 3.56 5.60 -13.21
C PHE A 380 3.51 7.10 -13.02
N MET A 381 3.50 7.62 -11.77
CA MET A 381 3.41 9.07 -11.55
C MET A 381 4.73 9.74 -11.92
N PRO A 382 4.73 10.68 -12.90
CA PRO A 382 5.96 11.33 -13.38
C PRO A 382 6.72 12.04 -12.25
N GLY A 383 8.03 11.81 -12.16
CA GLY A 383 8.93 12.47 -11.22
C GLY A 383 8.89 11.97 -9.77
N VAL A 384 7.98 11.04 -9.41
CA VAL A 384 7.87 10.52 -8.03
C VAL A 384 9.14 9.81 -7.60
N GLN A 385 9.69 8.90 -8.41
CA GLN A 385 10.90 8.16 -8.05
C GLN A 385 12.10 9.08 -7.87
N ASP A 386 12.28 10.06 -8.75
CA ASP A 386 13.39 11.03 -8.67
C ASP A 386 13.23 11.94 -7.43
N THR A 387 11.98 12.34 -7.12
CA THR A 387 11.69 13.12 -5.91
C THR A 387 11.99 12.32 -4.64
N ILE A 388 11.63 11.03 -4.59
CA ILE A 388 11.97 10.16 -3.46
C ILE A 388 13.49 10.06 -3.30
N LYS A 389 14.25 9.81 -4.37
CA LYS A 389 15.72 9.75 -4.34
C LYS A 389 16.34 11.05 -3.83
N ALA A 390 15.84 12.19 -4.32
CA ALA A 390 16.32 13.50 -3.88
C ALA A 390 16.02 13.73 -2.39
N ALA A 391 14.82 13.40 -1.92
CA ALA A 391 14.43 13.55 -0.53
C ALA A 391 15.21 12.61 0.40
N LEU A 392 15.51 11.37 -0.03
CA LEU A 392 16.41 10.47 0.71
C LEU A 392 17.81 11.10 0.86
N ALA A 393 18.35 11.71 -0.20
CA ALA A 393 19.64 12.38 -0.14
C ALA A 393 19.64 13.62 0.78
N GLU A 394 18.52 14.37 0.82
CA GLU A 394 18.34 15.49 1.76
C GLU A 394 18.30 15.04 3.23
N LEU A 395 17.66 13.91 3.50
CA LEU A 395 17.42 13.40 4.86
C LEU A 395 18.62 12.63 5.42
N LEU A 396 19.25 11.79 4.60
CA LEU A 396 20.30 10.86 5.01
C LEU A 396 21.71 11.42 4.73
N GLY A 397 21.83 12.41 3.84
CA GLY A 397 23.09 12.81 3.25
C GLY A 397 23.47 11.90 2.07
N ALA A 398 24.36 12.39 1.20
CA ALA A 398 24.68 11.71 -0.07
C ALA A 398 25.29 10.30 0.11
N GLU A 399 26.14 10.12 1.14
CA GLU A 399 26.82 8.85 1.40
C GLU A 399 25.83 7.75 1.83
N ASP A 400 24.97 8.02 2.81
CA ASP A 400 24.01 7.04 3.30
C ASP A 400 22.85 6.83 2.33
N ALA A 401 22.41 7.87 1.62
CA ALA A 401 21.40 7.74 0.57
C ALA A 401 21.84 6.85 -0.57
N ALA A 402 23.13 6.83 -0.91
CA ALA A 402 23.69 5.96 -1.94
C ALA A 402 23.60 4.45 -1.58
N LYS A 403 23.40 4.13 -0.30
CA LYS A 403 23.22 2.75 0.20
C LYS A 403 21.74 2.30 0.11
N ILE A 404 20.80 3.21 -0.13
CA ILE A 404 19.36 2.94 -0.12
C ILE A 404 18.83 2.86 -1.55
N SER A 405 18.23 1.74 -1.89
CA SER A 405 17.71 1.45 -3.23
C SER A 405 16.22 1.14 -3.21
N PRO A 406 15.32 2.14 -3.40
CA PRO A 406 13.92 1.85 -3.68
C PRO A 406 13.76 1.12 -5.01
N VAL A 407 13.12 -0.06 -4.99
CA VAL A 407 12.92 -0.91 -6.18
C VAL A 407 11.44 -1.21 -6.39
N LEU A 408 11.00 -1.14 -7.64
CA LEU A 408 9.64 -1.51 -8.01
C LEU A 408 9.48 -3.04 -7.94
N VAL A 409 8.45 -3.48 -7.21
CA VAL A 409 8.05 -4.88 -7.11
C VAL A 409 6.67 -5.04 -7.73
N THR A 410 6.56 -5.79 -8.80
CA THR A 410 5.27 -6.06 -9.45
C THR A 410 4.78 -7.46 -9.13
N GLY A 411 3.51 -7.59 -8.77
CA GLY A 411 2.91 -8.88 -8.41
C GLY A 411 3.39 -9.44 -7.07
N GLY A 412 3.92 -8.59 -6.21
CA GLY A 412 4.46 -8.95 -4.90
C GLY A 412 3.44 -9.65 -4.00
N SER A 413 2.16 -9.27 -4.05
CA SER A 413 1.08 -9.89 -3.26
C SER A 413 0.99 -11.40 -3.45
N GLY A 414 1.05 -11.87 -4.71
CA GLY A 414 0.99 -13.31 -5.01
C GLY A 414 2.29 -14.04 -4.63
N THR A 415 3.43 -13.55 -5.11
CA THR A 415 4.74 -14.18 -4.84
C THR A 415 5.04 -14.20 -3.33
N GLY A 416 4.78 -13.09 -2.64
CA GLY A 416 4.96 -13.01 -1.19
C GLY A 416 4.08 -13.97 -0.41
N ALA A 417 2.84 -14.20 -0.84
CA ALA A 417 1.95 -15.18 -0.22
C ALA A 417 2.49 -16.62 -0.37
N ALA A 418 3.00 -16.98 -1.56
CA ALA A 418 3.63 -18.30 -1.77
C ALA A 418 4.88 -18.48 -0.89
N ILE A 419 5.71 -17.44 -0.77
CA ILE A 419 6.87 -17.44 0.13
C ILE A 419 6.42 -17.57 1.59
N ALA A 420 5.38 -16.84 1.99
CA ALA A 420 4.80 -16.97 3.34
C ALA A 420 4.32 -18.40 3.60
N ALA A 421 3.66 -19.05 2.64
CA ALA A 421 3.25 -20.45 2.76
C ALA A 421 4.47 -21.39 2.94
N CYS A 422 5.54 -21.14 2.20
CA CYS A 422 6.78 -21.92 2.35
C CYS A 422 7.43 -21.72 3.71
N VAL A 423 7.60 -20.49 4.16
CA VAL A 423 8.22 -20.16 5.45
C VAL A 423 7.38 -20.72 6.60
N ALA A 424 6.07 -20.61 6.56
CA ALA A 424 5.16 -21.11 7.58
C ALA A 424 5.02 -22.65 7.59
N SER A 425 5.48 -23.35 6.56
CA SER A 425 5.43 -24.82 6.47
C SER A 425 6.66 -25.53 7.10
N LYS A 426 7.68 -24.76 7.44
CA LYS A 426 8.93 -25.24 8.07
C LYS A 426 8.84 -25.19 9.59
#